data_73fc3c257cd9befc5be9744ce49ffee8
#
_entry.id   73fc3c257cd9befc5be9744ce49ffee8
#
_cell.length_a   1.000
_cell.length_b   1.000
_cell.length_c   1.000
_cell.angle_alpha   90.00
_cell.angle_beta   90.00
_cell.angle_gamma   90.00
#
_symmetry.space_group_name_H-M   'P 1'
#
loop_
_entity.id
_entity.type
_entity.pdbx_description
1 polymer ?
#
loop_
_entity_poly.entity_id
_entity_poly.type
_entity_poly.pdbx_seq_one_letter_code
_entity_poly.pdbx_strand_id
1 'polypeptide(L)'
;KYEKMVSAIDYWIGEIIKNIDLENTLVVLTADHGDYIPVIELDNETIDLEASDGQTKMDYIMWKLGHKVPAKLQPLKGKMRHILRDSRIKSNEKKMNGLKLSPYQKRVMVETRMVGGHRLYDDLIKVPLIFSGVNIPSNKKITQQVRHVDIFPTIEDVISLPKKNDIDGESLLPLINGKKIHENPAYIESPPAVKEEHIKEKIIGVRTSSYKMLKQENSGNVVELYDL
;
A
#
# COMPACT_ATOMS: atom_id res chain seq x y z
N LYS A 1 -0.50 1.76 -18.44
CA LYS A 1 0.70 1.00 -18.04
C LYS A 1 0.41 0.15 -16.80
N TYR A 2 -0.18 0.74 -15.76
CA TYR A 2 -0.56 0.04 -14.53
C TYR A 2 -1.56 -1.09 -14.80
N GLU A 3 -2.65 -0.83 -15.50
CA GLU A 3 -3.66 -1.85 -15.88
C GLU A 3 -3.04 -3.06 -16.60
N LYS A 4 -2.09 -2.81 -17.52
CA LYS A 4 -1.38 -3.90 -18.20
C LYS A 4 -0.54 -4.75 -17.23
N MET A 5 0.01 -4.14 -16.19
CA MET A 5 0.75 -4.88 -15.15
C MET A 5 -0.20 -5.71 -14.29
N VAL A 6 -1.33 -5.14 -13.90
CA VAL A 6 -2.38 -5.86 -13.15
C VAL A 6 -2.90 -7.04 -13.97
N SER A 7 -3.23 -6.83 -15.26
CA SER A 7 -3.68 -7.91 -16.15
C SER A 7 -2.62 -9.00 -16.35
N ALA A 8 -1.33 -8.63 -16.39
CA ALA A 8 -0.26 -9.61 -16.50
C ALA A 8 -0.10 -10.43 -15.21
N ILE A 9 -0.23 -9.79 -14.04
CA ILE A 9 -0.20 -10.49 -12.75
C ILE A 9 -1.41 -11.43 -12.63
N ASP A 10 -2.61 -10.95 -12.98
CA ASP A 10 -3.83 -11.76 -12.98
C ASP A 10 -3.69 -13.00 -13.88
N TYR A 11 -3.17 -12.83 -15.08
CA TYR A 11 -2.86 -13.94 -15.98
C TYR A 11 -1.94 -14.98 -15.33
N TRP A 12 -0.84 -14.55 -14.72
CA TRP A 12 0.12 -15.47 -14.11
C TRP A 12 -0.43 -16.13 -12.84
N ILE A 13 -1.24 -15.43 -12.04
CA ILE A 13 -1.97 -16.03 -10.92
C ILE A 13 -2.89 -17.12 -11.44
N GLY A 14 -3.64 -16.85 -12.53
CA GLY A 14 -4.48 -17.85 -13.18
C GLY A 14 -3.70 -19.10 -13.63
N GLU A 15 -2.52 -18.91 -14.25
CA GLU A 15 -1.67 -20.04 -14.66
C GLU A 15 -1.16 -20.86 -13.46
N ILE A 16 -0.85 -20.21 -12.35
CA ILE A 16 -0.45 -20.90 -11.11
C ILE A 16 -1.62 -21.73 -10.55
N ILE A 17 -2.80 -21.12 -10.45
CA ILE A 17 -4.00 -21.74 -9.86
C ILE A 17 -4.45 -22.97 -10.65
N LYS A 18 -4.28 -22.99 -11.97
CA LYS A 18 -4.60 -24.16 -12.81
C LYS A 18 -3.84 -25.43 -12.40
N ASN A 19 -2.69 -25.28 -11.74
CA ASN A 19 -1.86 -26.38 -11.29
C ASN A 19 -2.04 -26.70 -9.80
N ILE A 20 -3.03 -26.10 -9.14
CA ILE A 20 -3.31 -26.28 -7.71
C ILE A 20 -4.62 -27.06 -7.56
N ASP A 21 -4.59 -28.11 -6.77
CA ASP A 21 -5.80 -28.80 -6.33
C ASP A 21 -6.48 -28.00 -5.22
N LEU A 22 -7.47 -27.21 -5.58
CA LEU A 22 -8.22 -26.35 -4.65
C LEU A 22 -9.12 -27.13 -3.69
N GLU A 23 -9.39 -28.42 -3.94
CA GLU A 23 -10.13 -29.25 -2.98
C GLU A 23 -9.28 -29.60 -1.75
N ASN A 24 -7.95 -29.62 -1.92
CA ASN A 24 -6.98 -29.97 -0.88
C ASN A 24 -6.01 -28.82 -0.52
N THR A 25 -6.14 -27.66 -1.17
CA THR A 25 -5.22 -26.54 -0.96
C THR A 25 -5.97 -25.27 -0.59
N LEU A 26 -5.49 -24.58 0.43
CA LEU A 26 -5.90 -23.21 0.74
C LEU A 26 -4.95 -22.24 0.03
N VAL A 27 -5.51 -21.35 -0.76
CA VAL A 27 -4.78 -20.25 -1.41
C VAL A 27 -5.15 -18.92 -0.74
N VAL A 28 -4.15 -18.18 -0.30
CA VAL A 28 -4.32 -16.82 0.23
C VAL A 28 -3.55 -15.86 -0.65
N LEU A 29 -4.25 -14.88 -1.22
CA LEU A 29 -3.68 -13.81 -2.04
C LEU A 29 -3.82 -12.49 -1.31
N THR A 30 -2.71 -11.81 -1.12
CA THR A 30 -2.66 -10.46 -0.53
C THR A 30 -1.46 -9.69 -1.08
N ALA A 31 -1.25 -8.46 -0.60
CA ALA A 31 -0.07 -7.65 -0.90
C ALA A 31 0.53 -7.10 0.39
N ASP A 32 1.82 -6.78 0.36
CA ASP A 32 2.55 -6.16 1.47
C ASP A 32 2.14 -4.70 1.68
N HIS A 33 1.93 -3.95 0.60
CA HIS A 33 1.41 -2.59 0.59
C HIS A 33 0.77 -2.26 -0.77
N GLY A 34 0.01 -1.18 -0.80
CA GLY A 34 -0.47 -0.58 -2.04
C GLY A 34 0.57 0.33 -2.71
N ASP A 35 0.13 1.09 -3.69
CA ASP A 35 1.00 2.04 -4.39
C ASP A 35 0.24 3.29 -4.86
N TYR A 36 0.96 4.39 -5.02
CA TYR A 36 0.43 5.58 -5.65
C TYR A 36 0.46 5.42 -7.17
N ILE A 37 -0.70 5.61 -7.78
CA ILE A 37 -0.85 5.59 -9.22
C ILE A 37 -1.10 7.03 -9.66
N PRO A 38 -0.11 7.71 -10.28
CA PRO A 38 -0.24 9.12 -10.69
C PRO A 38 -1.07 9.25 -11.97
N VAL A 39 -2.26 8.68 -11.94
CA VAL A 39 -3.26 8.73 -13.02
C VAL A 39 -4.57 9.24 -12.43
N ILE A 40 -5.12 10.28 -13.01
CA ILE A 40 -6.43 10.81 -12.63
C ILE A 40 -7.29 11.06 -13.88
N GLU A 41 -8.59 10.96 -13.72
CA GLU A 41 -9.56 11.43 -14.71
C GLU A 41 -10.05 12.81 -14.29
N LEU A 42 -9.99 13.76 -15.22
CA LEU A 42 -10.47 15.11 -15.04
C LEU A 42 -11.16 15.55 -16.33
N ASP A 43 -12.43 15.99 -16.26
CA ASP A 43 -13.21 16.50 -17.40
C ASP A 43 -13.20 15.57 -18.63
N ASN A 44 -13.29 14.25 -18.40
CA ASN A 44 -13.21 13.17 -19.41
C ASN A 44 -11.82 13.00 -20.06
N GLU A 45 -10.80 13.63 -19.53
CA GLU A 45 -9.41 13.40 -19.94
C GLU A 45 -8.65 12.61 -18.86
N THR A 46 -7.87 11.63 -19.30
CA THR A 46 -6.98 10.86 -18.42
C THR A 46 -5.62 11.56 -18.38
N ILE A 47 -5.22 12.03 -17.21
CA ILE A 47 -3.89 12.59 -16.97
C ILE A 47 -3.02 11.51 -16.31
N ASP A 48 -2.01 11.06 -17.05
CA ASP A 48 -1.02 10.06 -16.59
C ASP A 48 0.37 10.71 -16.55
N LEU A 49 0.89 10.96 -15.33
CA LEU A 49 2.22 11.53 -15.15
C LEU A 49 3.35 10.50 -15.27
N GLU A 50 3.04 9.21 -15.19
CA GLU A 50 4.04 8.16 -15.44
C GLU A 50 4.35 7.97 -16.92
N ALA A 51 3.42 8.35 -17.80
CA ALA A 51 3.59 8.22 -19.24
C ALA A 51 4.61 9.19 -19.85
N SER A 52 5.13 10.14 -19.07
CA SER A 52 6.16 11.07 -19.56
C SER A 52 7.51 10.35 -19.71
N ASP A 53 7.85 9.97 -20.94
CA ASP A 53 9.00 9.13 -21.34
C ASP A 53 10.39 9.54 -20.83
N GLY A 54 10.58 10.79 -20.44
CA GLY A 54 11.88 11.29 -19.97
C GLY A 54 12.25 10.85 -18.56
N GLN A 55 11.25 10.61 -17.71
CA GLN A 55 11.47 10.29 -16.29
C GLN A 55 11.89 8.83 -16.10
N THR A 56 11.28 7.91 -16.82
CA THR A 56 11.56 6.47 -16.72
C THR A 56 12.96 6.10 -17.19
N LYS A 57 13.48 6.76 -18.23
CA LYS A 57 14.86 6.52 -18.72
C LYS A 57 15.90 7.00 -17.71
N MET A 58 15.70 8.20 -17.14
CA MET A 58 16.62 8.74 -16.12
C MET A 58 16.59 7.90 -14.84
N ASP A 59 15.41 7.45 -14.42
CA ASP A 59 15.28 6.57 -13.24
C ASP A 59 15.98 5.23 -13.45
N TYR A 60 15.84 4.64 -14.62
CA TYR A 60 16.55 3.40 -14.97
C TYR A 60 18.07 3.58 -14.97
N ILE A 61 18.57 4.67 -15.55
CA ILE A 61 20.00 5.00 -15.55
C ILE A 61 20.49 5.22 -14.11
N MET A 62 19.76 5.98 -13.31
CA MET A 62 20.10 6.24 -11.90
C MET A 62 20.03 4.97 -11.04
N TRP A 63 19.08 4.09 -11.30
CA TRP A 63 19.02 2.78 -10.64
C TRP A 63 20.23 1.93 -11.02
N LYS A 64 20.51 1.79 -12.32
CA LYS A 64 21.61 0.99 -12.83
C LYS A 64 22.99 1.49 -12.36
N LEU A 65 23.20 2.80 -12.36
CA LEU A 65 24.44 3.41 -11.87
C LEU A 65 24.49 3.39 -10.32
N GLY A 66 23.36 3.50 -9.67
CA GLY A 66 23.25 3.58 -8.22
C GLY A 66 23.72 2.33 -7.47
N HIS A 67 23.65 1.15 -8.09
CA HIS A 67 24.19 -0.09 -7.51
C HIS A 67 25.73 -0.16 -7.54
N LYS A 68 26.37 0.65 -8.37
CA LYS A 68 27.84 0.66 -8.54
C LYS A 68 28.52 1.81 -7.82
N VAL A 69 27.77 2.63 -7.05
CA VAL A 69 28.34 3.79 -6.35
C VAL A 69 29.10 3.33 -5.10
N PRO A 70 30.41 3.62 -5.00
CA PRO A 70 31.21 3.30 -3.82
C PRO A 70 30.61 3.90 -2.52
N ALA A 71 30.85 3.24 -1.39
CA ALA A 71 30.30 3.66 -0.10
C ALA A 71 30.63 5.13 0.25
N LYS A 72 31.82 5.59 -0.09
CA LYS A 72 32.27 6.98 0.12
C LYS A 72 31.43 8.04 -0.62
N LEU A 73 30.77 7.66 -1.74
CA LEU A 73 29.96 8.55 -2.55
C LEU A 73 28.45 8.42 -2.27
N GLN A 74 28.04 7.59 -1.33
CA GLN A 74 26.64 7.44 -0.95
C GLN A 74 25.97 8.75 -0.48
N PRO A 75 26.62 9.63 0.28
CA PRO A 75 26.04 10.93 0.63
C PRO A 75 25.74 11.81 -0.58
N LEU A 76 26.63 11.81 -1.59
CA LEU A 76 26.43 12.55 -2.83
C LEU A 76 25.24 12.00 -3.64
N LYS A 77 25.11 10.67 -3.70
CA LYS A 77 23.93 10.01 -4.30
C LYS A 77 22.63 10.40 -3.60
N GLY A 78 22.66 10.53 -2.27
CA GLY A 78 21.51 11.02 -1.48
C GLY A 78 21.09 12.43 -1.90
N LYS A 79 22.07 13.37 -1.94
CA LYS A 79 21.82 14.77 -2.37
C LYS A 79 21.26 14.85 -3.79
N MET A 80 21.82 14.09 -4.74
CA MET A 80 21.29 14.06 -6.10
C MET A 80 19.86 13.54 -6.18
N ARG A 81 19.51 12.50 -5.40
CA ARG A 81 18.13 12.02 -5.32
C ARG A 81 17.18 13.10 -4.83
N HIS A 82 17.56 13.87 -3.82
CA HIS A 82 16.74 14.97 -3.30
C HIS A 82 16.53 16.05 -4.37
N ILE A 83 17.58 16.47 -5.06
CA ILE A 83 17.48 17.46 -6.13
C ILE A 83 16.55 16.98 -7.27
N LEU A 84 16.69 15.73 -7.69
CA LEU A 84 15.82 15.15 -8.72
C LEU A 84 14.37 15.04 -8.27
N ARG A 85 14.15 14.64 -7.02
CA ARG A 85 12.83 14.60 -6.41
C ARG A 85 12.17 15.99 -6.42
N ASP A 86 12.87 16.99 -5.89
CA ASP A 86 12.33 18.35 -5.78
C ASP A 86 12.06 18.97 -7.16
N SER A 87 12.89 18.64 -8.14
CA SER A 87 12.67 19.01 -9.54
C SER A 87 11.39 18.38 -10.11
N ARG A 88 11.14 17.10 -9.79
CA ARG A 88 9.91 16.41 -10.21
C ARG A 88 8.66 17.00 -9.56
N ILE A 89 8.70 17.22 -8.25
CA ILE A 89 7.58 17.84 -7.52
C ILE A 89 7.24 19.15 -8.19
N LYS A 90 8.22 20.05 -8.38
CA LYS A 90 8.02 21.35 -9.05
C LYS A 90 7.49 21.20 -10.47
N SER A 91 7.97 20.23 -11.22
CA SER A 91 7.48 19.95 -12.59
C SER A 91 6.03 19.48 -12.57
N ASN A 92 5.67 18.57 -11.66
CA ASN A 92 4.31 18.09 -11.51
C ASN A 92 3.37 19.20 -11.03
N GLU A 93 3.78 19.97 -10.03
CA GLU A 93 3.02 21.14 -9.56
C GLU A 93 2.74 22.12 -10.71
N LYS A 94 3.75 22.40 -11.54
CA LYS A 94 3.58 23.27 -12.71
C LYS A 94 2.59 22.71 -13.73
N LYS A 95 2.60 21.40 -13.99
CA LYS A 95 1.65 20.72 -14.89
C LYS A 95 0.23 20.75 -14.32
N MET A 96 0.09 20.70 -13.01
CA MET A 96 -1.20 20.72 -12.30
C MET A 96 -1.71 22.12 -12.00
N ASN A 97 -0.93 23.16 -12.31
CA ASN A 97 -1.31 24.54 -12.04
C ASN A 97 -2.55 24.92 -12.88
N GLY A 98 -3.55 25.48 -12.20
CA GLY A 98 -4.83 25.85 -12.82
C GLY A 98 -5.89 24.72 -12.83
N LEU A 99 -5.53 23.49 -12.48
CA LEU A 99 -6.49 22.39 -12.35
C LEU A 99 -7.16 22.41 -10.98
N LYS A 100 -8.48 22.19 -10.95
CA LYS A 100 -9.25 22.04 -9.70
C LYS A 100 -9.12 20.60 -9.18
N LEU A 101 -8.01 20.30 -8.52
CA LEU A 101 -7.75 18.99 -7.97
C LEU A 101 -8.26 18.85 -6.53
N SER A 102 -8.84 17.71 -6.20
CA SER A 102 -9.09 17.32 -4.81
C SER A 102 -7.77 17.15 -4.05
N PRO A 103 -7.77 17.21 -2.70
CA PRO A 103 -6.57 16.94 -1.91
C PRO A 103 -5.94 15.58 -2.24
N TYR A 104 -6.75 14.54 -2.46
CA TYR A 104 -6.32 13.22 -2.89
C TYR A 104 -5.59 13.27 -4.24
N GLN A 105 -6.26 13.82 -5.27
CA GLN A 105 -5.67 13.94 -6.61
C GLN A 105 -4.36 14.73 -6.59
N LYS A 106 -4.31 15.84 -5.85
CA LYS A 106 -3.09 16.64 -5.68
C LYS A 106 -1.96 15.81 -5.08
N ARG A 107 -2.23 15.03 -4.03
CA ARG A 107 -1.25 14.14 -3.40
C ARG A 107 -0.74 13.10 -4.38
N VAL A 108 -1.63 12.35 -5.03
CA VAL A 108 -1.26 11.27 -5.96
C VAL A 108 -0.45 11.78 -7.15
N MET A 109 -0.78 12.98 -7.66
CA MET A 109 -0.13 13.54 -8.83
C MET A 109 1.20 14.24 -8.53
N VAL A 110 1.35 14.81 -7.34
CA VAL A 110 2.54 15.58 -6.95
C VAL A 110 3.53 14.72 -6.18
N GLU A 111 3.05 13.93 -5.24
CA GLU A 111 3.90 13.07 -4.44
C GLU A 111 4.40 11.89 -5.27
N THR A 112 5.70 11.74 -5.34
CA THR A 112 6.34 10.58 -5.95
C THR A 112 6.68 9.56 -4.86
N ARG A 113 6.90 8.29 -5.24
CA ARG A 113 7.33 7.21 -4.31
C ARG A 113 8.51 7.56 -3.41
N MET A 114 9.18 8.67 -3.68
CA MET A 114 10.37 9.13 -2.96
C MET A 114 10.10 10.32 -2.05
N VAL A 115 8.88 10.85 -2.01
CA VAL A 115 8.54 11.99 -1.16
C VAL A 115 8.35 11.47 0.26
N GLY A 116 9.01 12.12 1.19
CA GLY A 116 8.88 11.82 2.59
C GLY A 116 7.49 12.18 3.13
N GLY A 117 7.22 11.74 4.31
CA GLY A 117 5.94 11.80 4.97
C GLY A 117 5.56 10.42 5.47
N HIS A 118 4.50 10.33 6.27
CA HIS A 118 4.01 9.01 6.66
C HIS A 118 3.39 8.31 5.44
N ARG A 119 3.58 7.01 5.37
CA ARG A 119 3.04 6.16 4.29
C ARG A 119 1.77 5.42 4.74
N LEU A 120 0.90 6.12 5.47
CA LEU A 120 -0.28 5.53 6.10
C LEU A 120 -1.59 5.98 5.44
N TYR A 121 -1.54 6.42 4.19
CA TYR A 121 -2.72 6.67 3.38
C TYR A 121 -3.34 5.37 2.90
N ASP A 122 -4.66 5.36 2.71
CA ASP A 122 -5.41 4.16 2.33
C ASP A 122 -4.92 3.52 1.04
N ASP A 123 -4.41 4.31 0.09
CA ASP A 123 -3.78 3.81 -1.13
C ASP A 123 -2.61 2.87 -0.88
N LEU A 124 -1.94 3.02 0.26
CA LEU A 124 -0.77 2.23 0.63
C LEU A 124 -1.08 1.13 1.64
N ILE A 125 -2.07 1.33 2.52
CA ILE A 125 -2.36 0.39 3.59
C ILE A 125 -3.56 -0.52 3.33
N LYS A 126 -4.42 -0.16 2.37
CA LYS A 126 -5.59 -0.97 1.99
C LYS A 126 -5.21 -1.85 0.81
N VAL A 127 -5.03 -3.12 1.08
CA VAL A 127 -4.61 -4.12 0.10
C VAL A 127 -5.68 -5.18 -0.12
N PRO A 128 -5.66 -5.90 -1.26
CA PRO A 128 -6.55 -7.02 -1.47
C PRO A 128 -6.26 -8.14 -0.48
N LEU A 129 -7.30 -8.87 -0.08
CA LEU A 129 -7.19 -10.13 0.65
C LEU A 129 -8.21 -11.11 0.10
N ILE A 130 -7.75 -12.21 -0.45
CA ILE A 130 -8.58 -13.25 -1.06
C ILE A 130 -8.20 -14.60 -0.44
N PHE A 131 -9.21 -15.33 0.00
CA PHE A 131 -9.10 -16.73 0.38
C PHE A 131 -9.82 -17.59 -0.65
N SER A 132 -9.22 -18.67 -1.08
CA SER A 132 -9.79 -19.60 -2.04
C SER A 132 -9.32 -21.04 -1.77
N GLY A 133 -10.13 -22.00 -2.11
CA GLY A 133 -9.80 -23.43 -1.98
C GLY A 133 -10.52 -24.10 -0.83
N VAL A 134 -9.85 -25.07 -0.23
CA VAL A 134 -10.44 -25.97 0.78
C VAL A 134 -11.14 -25.21 1.91
N ASN A 135 -12.38 -25.64 2.22
CA ASN A 135 -13.21 -25.04 3.28
C ASN A 135 -13.57 -23.56 3.12
N ILE A 136 -13.35 -22.98 1.94
CA ILE A 136 -13.70 -21.56 1.65
C ILE A 136 -14.90 -21.52 0.70
N PRO A 137 -16.02 -20.87 1.11
CA PRO A 137 -17.18 -20.72 0.23
C PRO A 137 -16.85 -19.78 -0.94
N SER A 138 -17.26 -20.15 -2.15
CA SER A 138 -17.03 -19.36 -3.35
C SER A 138 -17.94 -18.11 -3.43
N ASN A 139 -17.53 -17.14 -4.25
CA ASN A 139 -18.31 -15.97 -4.64
C ASN A 139 -18.81 -15.08 -3.48
N LYS A 140 -18.08 -15.03 -2.38
CA LYS A 140 -18.35 -14.10 -1.28
C LYS A 140 -17.51 -12.85 -1.37
N LYS A 141 -18.14 -11.70 -1.20
CA LYS A 141 -17.48 -10.41 -1.00
C LYS A 141 -17.77 -9.91 0.41
N ILE A 142 -16.71 -9.64 1.16
CA ILE A 142 -16.76 -9.10 2.51
C ILE A 142 -16.32 -7.64 2.45
N THR A 143 -17.13 -6.74 2.97
CA THR A 143 -16.86 -5.29 3.00
C THR A 143 -16.36 -4.81 4.35
N GLN A 144 -16.54 -5.62 5.41
CA GLN A 144 -16.02 -5.31 6.73
C GLN A 144 -14.48 -5.23 6.68
N GLN A 145 -13.92 -4.25 7.38
CA GLN A 145 -12.46 -4.14 7.53
C GLN A 145 -11.92 -5.35 8.29
N VAL A 146 -10.81 -5.87 7.80
CA VAL A 146 -10.01 -6.93 8.41
C VAL A 146 -8.53 -6.53 8.42
N ARG A 147 -7.67 -7.28 9.10
CA ARG A 147 -6.27 -6.92 9.31
C ARG A 147 -5.34 -8.03 8.81
N HIS A 148 -4.12 -7.70 8.42
CA HIS A 148 -3.12 -8.70 8.03
C HIS A 148 -2.80 -9.70 9.16
N VAL A 149 -2.82 -9.25 10.41
CA VAL A 149 -2.60 -10.12 11.57
C VAL A 149 -3.67 -11.21 11.71
N ASP A 150 -4.83 -11.03 11.10
CA ASP A 150 -5.95 -11.98 11.11
C ASP A 150 -5.74 -13.15 10.12
N ILE A 151 -4.79 -13.04 9.20
CA ILE A 151 -4.53 -14.08 8.18
C ILE A 151 -4.07 -15.38 8.82
N PHE A 152 -3.08 -15.31 9.71
CA PHE A 152 -2.50 -16.49 10.33
C PHE A 152 -3.52 -17.32 11.14
N PRO A 153 -4.27 -16.75 12.11
CA PRO A 153 -5.28 -17.50 12.84
C PRO A 153 -6.43 -17.98 11.93
N THR A 154 -6.71 -17.30 10.83
CA THR A 154 -7.67 -17.79 9.83
C THR A 154 -7.18 -19.06 9.14
N ILE A 155 -5.91 -19.10 8.76
CA ILE A 155 -5.29 -20.28 8.18
C ILE A 155 -5.37 -21.44 9.18
N GLU A 156 -4.98 -21.22 10.44
CA GLU A 156 -5.05 -22.28 11.48
C GLU A 156 -6.46 -22.87 11.60
N ASP A 157 -7.50 -22.02 11.62
CA ASP A 157 -8.89 -22.47 11.71
C ASP A 157 -9.34 -23.24 10.45
N VAL A 158 -8.98 -22.75 9.24
CA VAL A 158 -9.38 -23.38 7.97
C VAL A 158 -8.81 -24.79 7.85
N ILE A 159 -7.57 -25.00 8.26
CA ILE A 159 -6.90 -26.30 8.18
C ILE A 159 -6.96 -27.10 9.49
N SER A 160 -7.78 -26.62 10.44
CA SER A 160 -8.05 -27.30 11.72
C SER A 160 -6.79 -27.55 12.56
N LEU A 161 -5.85 -26.64 12.58
CA LEU A 161 -4.71 -26.68 13.49
C LEU A 161 -5.10 -26.25 14.91
N PRO A 162 -4.38 -26.74 15.92
CA PRO A 162 -4.52 -26.23 17.29
C PRO A 162 -4.27 -24.73 17.35
N LYS A 163 -5.20 -23.99 17.95
CA LYS A 163 -5.05 -22.55 18.13
C LYS A 163 -3.85 -22.22 18.98
N LYS A 164 -3.04 -21.27 18.51
CA LYS A 164 -2.00 -20.68 19.34
C LYS A 164 -2.60 -19.62 20.25
N ASN A 165 -2.19 -19.65 21.50
CA ASN A 165 -2.42 -18.57 22.45
C ASN A 165 -1.36 -17.49 22.22
N ASP A 166 -1.70 -16.23 22.51
CA ASP A 166 -0.75 -15.12 22.44
C ASP A 166 -0.40 -14.66 21.03
N ILE A 167 -1.46 -14.48 20.22
CA ILE A 167 -1.39 -13.85 18.89
C ILE A 167 -2.34 -12.66 18.81
N ASP A 168 -1.95 -11.61 18.10
CA ASP A 168 -2.71 -10.35 17.99
C ASP A 168 -3.90 -10.43 17.03
N GLY A 169 -3.97 -11.46 16.19
CA GLY A 169 -5.00 -11.65 15.17
C GLY A 169 -6.17 -12.49 15.66
N GLU A 170 -7.29 -12.35 14.98
CA GLU A 170 -8.49 -13.17 15.14
C GLU A 170 -8.88 -13.85 13.84
N SER A 171 -9.39 -15.09 13.94
CA SER A 171 -9.81 -15.84 12.76
C SER A 171 -10.98 -15.16 12.05
N LEU A 172 -10.85 -14.99 10.75
CA LEU A 172 -11.89 -14.48 9.85
C LEU A 172 -12.86 -15.59 9.40
N LEU A 173 -12.61 -16.85 9.74
CA LEU A 173 -13.46 -17.96 9.30
C LEU A 173 -14.95 -17.80 9.66
N PRO A 174 -15.32 -17.29 10.85
CA PRO A 174 -16.73 -16.97 11.13
C PRO A 174 -17.31 -15.95 10.16
N LEU A 175 -16.56 -14.89 9.81
CA LEU A 175 -16.97 -13.85 8.87
C LEU A 175 -17.08 -14.43 7.44
N ILE A 176 -16.11 -15.23 7.03
CA ILE A 176 -16.11 -15.96 5.75
C ILE A 176 -17.37 -16.84 5.66
N ASN A 177 -17.79 -17.46 6.75
CA ASN A 177 -19.00 -18.28 6.83
C ASN A 177 -20.30 -17.47 7.01
N GLY A 178 -20.23 -16.14 6.95
CA GLY A 178 -21.40 -15.24 6.96
C GLY A 178 -21.90 -14.89 8.35
N LYS A 179 -21.15 -15.19 9.41
CA LYS A 179 -21.45 -14.73 10.78
C LYS A 179 -20.94 -13.29 10.93
N LYS A 180 -21.69 -12.49 11.70
CA LYS A 180 -21.20 -11.17 12.12
C LYS A 180 -20.13 -11.35 13.19
N ILE A 181 -18.98 -10.68 13.01
CA ILE A 181 -17.93 -10.57 14.03
C ILE A 181 -17.74 -9.10 14.39
N HIS A 182 -17.16 -8.86 15.56
CA HIS A 182 -16.76 -7.52 15.95
C HIS A 182 -15.65 -7.02 15.00
N GLU A 183 -15.72 -5.76 14.61
CA GLU A 183 -14.65 -5.13 13.85
C GLU A 183 -13.54 -4.69 14.80
N ASN A 184 -12.37 -5.25 14.65
CA ASN A 184 -11.21 -4.85 15.42
C ASN A 184 -10.47 -3.69 14.72
N PRO A 185 -10.11 -2.64 15.47
CA PRO A 185 -9.29 -1.57 14.93
C PRO A 185 -7.95 -2.08 14.41
N ALA A 186 -7.54 -1.61 13.25
CA ALA A 186 -6.22 -1.91 12.70
C ALA A 186 -5.18 -0.94 13.26
N TYR A 187 -4.18 -1.47 13.95
CA TYR A 187 -2.97 -0.72 14.26
C TYR A 187 -2.12 -0.60 12.99
N ILE A 188 -1.65 0.61 12.72
CA ILE A 188 -0.84 0.93 11.55
C ILE A 188 0.37 1.76 11.99
N GLU A 189 1.51 1.54 11.34
CA GLU A 189 2.72 2.30 11.63
C GLU A 189 3.55 2.57 10.37
N SER A 190 4.23 3.70 10.38
CA SER A 190 5.22 4.06 9.37
C SER A 190 6.56 4.28 10.05
N PRO A 191 7.63 3.62 9.60
CA PRO A 191 8.95 3.89 10.11
C PRO A 191 9.29 5.36 9.90
N PRO A 192 10.19 5.94 10.72
CA PRO A 192 10.67 7.29 10.48
C PRO A 192 11.20 7.40 9.06
N ALA A 193 10.85 8.45 8.36
CA ALA A 193 11.42 8.71 7.05
C ALA A 193 12.94 8.86 7.20
N VAL A 194 13.68 7.93 6.63
CA VAL A 194 15.13 7.71 6.84
C VAL A 194 15.98 8.97 6.57
N LYS A 195 15.41 10.06 6.02
CA LYS A 195 16.18 11.23 5.58
C LYS A 195 15.44 12.57 5.62
N GLU A 196 14.33 12.69 6.30
CA GLU A 196 13.75 14.02 6.49
C GLU A 196 14.16 14.55 7.86
N GLU A 197 14.94 15.62 7.85
CA GLU A 197 15.42 16.30 9.08
C GLU A 197 14.27 16.75 10.00
N HIS A 198 13.03 16.76 9.48
CA HIS A 198 11.84 17.23 10.18
C HIS A 198 10.95 16.11 10.75
N ILE A 199 11.04 14.86 10.23
CA ILE A 199 10.28 13.72 10.75
C ILE A 199 11.25 12.76 11.43
N LYS A 200 11.57 13.05 12.68
CA LYS A 200 12.44 12.20 13.52
C LYS A 200 11.67 11.10 14.23
N GLU A 201 10.35 11.18 14.22
CA GLU A 201 9.49 10.30 14.99
C GLU A 201 8.68 9.37 14.08
N LYS A 202 8.49 8.17 14.55
CA LYS A 202 7.58 7.20 13.96
C LYS A 202 6.16 7.72 14.04
N ILE A 203 5.41 7.56 12.97
CA ILE A 203 3.97 7.81 12.95
C ILE A 203 3.27 6.49 13.18
N ILE A 204 2.40 6.49 14.16
CA ILE A 204 1.52 5.36 14.49
C ILE A 204 0.07 5.80 14.37
N GLY A 205 -0.82 4.84 14.16
CA GLY A 205 -2.22 5.16 14.05
C GLY A 205 -3.14 3.97 14.25
N VAL A 206 -4.40 4.29 14.26
CA VAL A 206 -5.51 3.34 14.35
C VAL A 206 -6.48 3.62 13.22
N ARG A 207 -6.93 2.57 12.54
CA ARG A 207 -7.91 2.64 11.48
C ARG A 207 -9.08 1.68 11.76
N THR A 208 -10.28 2.20 11.63
CA THR A 208 -11.54 1.45 11.60
C THR A 208 -12.22 1.64 10.24
N SER A 209 -13.35 1.01 9.99
CA SER A 209 -14.12 1.26 8.76
C SER A 209 -14.60 2.72 8.62
N SER A 210 -14.74 3.45 9.74
CA SER A 210 -15.28 4.81 9.76
C SER A 210 -14.24 5.90 10.04
N TYR A 211 -13.21 5.59 10.79
CA TYR A 211 -12.24 6.60 11.25
C TYR A 211 -10.81 6.14 11.12
N LYS A 212 -9.92 7.09 10.89
CA LYS A 212 -8.48 6.88 10.97
C LYS A 212 -7.83 8.04 11.73
N MET A 213 -7.03 7.71 12.74
CA MET A 213 -6.24 8.66 13.50
C MET A 213 -4.77 8.32 13.39
N LEU A 214 -3.96 9.34 13.14
CA LEU A 214 -2.49 9.26 13.10
C LEU A 214 -1.90 10.17 14.16
N LYS A 215 -0.85 9.72 14.83
CA LYS A 215 -0.11 10.52 15.81
C LYS A 215 1.39 10.22 15.77
N GLN A 216 2.16 11.15 16.28
CA GLN A 216 3.58 10.94 16.56
C GLN A 216 3.75 10.02 17.78
N GLU A 217 4.60 8.99 17.67
CA GLU A 217 4.73 7.96 18.70
C GLU A 217 5.17 8.53 20.05
N ASN A 218 6.23 9.33 20.07
CA ASN A 218 6.84 9.82 21.32
C ASN A 218 6.10 11.04 21.90
N SER A 219 5.78 12.02 21.08
CA SER A 219 5.10 13.24 21.54
C SER A 219 3.62 13.03 21.81
N GLY A 220 3.01 12.02 21.20
CA GLY A 220 1.57 11.79 21.23
C GLY A 220 0.74 12.83 20.49
N ASN A 221 1.36 13.79 19.80
CA ASN A 221 0.65 14.80 19.03
C ASN A 221 -0.14 14.15 17.90
N VAL A 222 -1.43 14.48 17.81
CA VAL A 222 -2.27 14.05 16.69
C VAL A 222 -1.78 14.79 15.45
N VAL A 223 -1.47 14.01 14.41
CA VAL A 223 -1.02 14.54 13.11
C VAL A 223 -2.23 14.71 12.19
N GLU A 224 -3.07 13.70 12.12
CA GLU A 224 -4.23 13.67 11.24
C GLU A 224 -5.38 12.88 11.85
N LEU A 225 -6.61 13.33 11.59
CA LEU A 225 -7.84 12.62 11.91
C LEU A 225 -8.73 12.62 10.67
N TYR A 226 -9.21 11.46 10.27
CA TYR A 226 -10.06 11.27 9.11
C TYR A 226 -11.40 10.66 9.50
N ASP A 227 -12.46 11.19 8.92
CA ASP A 227 -13.76 10.55 8.74
C ASP A 227 -13.75 9.89 7.35
N LEU A 228 -13.96 8.55 7.23
CA LEU A 228 -13.64 7.73 6.06
C LEU A 228 -14.89 7.39 5.22
#